data_25b99c8c1ba17b0654a4431bc086e290
#
_entry.id   25b99c8c1ba17b0654a4431bc086e290
#
_cell.length_a   1.000
_cell.length_b   1.000
_cell.length_c   1.000
_cell.angle_alpha   90.00
_cell.angle_beta   90.00
_cell.angle_gamma   90.00
#
_symmetry.space_group_name_H-M   'P 1'
#
loop_
_entity.id
_entity.type
_entity.pdbx_description
1 polymer ?
#
loop_
_entity_poly.entity_id
_entity_poly.type
_entity_poly.pdbx_seq_one_letter_code
_entity_poly.pdbx_strand_id
1 'polypeptide(L)'
;VDDDFLAYKDQWAFLYNIKKLREDDVDKLLNLHVNEELGALSSSSESKPWVTPTSQDLTKADFYSTMEIVKADKIYIPLKSISAKVLNHLKRIAAFKNPEFYSKQALRLSTYSVPRIISCFDITDEYLAMPRGCEDAILSFLNDNNVKYSITDETSHGKKISVTFTGKEREEQTDAINALLTYSNGVLHATTAFGKTVTAAAIIARKKVNTLILV
;
A
#
# COMPACT_ATOMS: atom_id res chain seq x y z
N VAL A 1 -11.20 38.74 -5.69
CA VAL A 1 -10.12 39.55 -6.24
C VAL A 1 -9.84 38.99 -7.63
N ASP A 2 -9.81 39.82 -8.64
CA ASP A 2 -9.43 39.46 -10.00
C ASP A 2 -7.91 39.32 -10.16
N ASP A 3 -7.44 39.06 -11.38
CA ASP A 3 -5.99 38.89 -11.68
C ASP A 3 -5.16 40.14 -11.40
N ASP A 4 -5.81 41.31 -11.32
CA ASP A 4 -5.19 42.60 -10.97
C ASP A 4 -5.28 42.94 -9.47
N PHE A 5 -5.66 41.96 -8.64
CA PHE A 5 -5.88 42.10 -7.19
C PHE A 5 -6.97 43.08 -6.76
N LEU A 6 -7.88 43.43 -7.67
CA LEU A 6 -9.03 44.29 -7.37
C LEU A 6 -10.21 43.46 -6.87
N ALA A 7 -11.01 44.06 -5.99
CA ALA A 7 -12.21 43.38 -5.50
C ALA A 7 -13.26 43.28 -6.62
N TYR A 8 -13.90 42.11 -6.77
CA TYR A 8 -15.03 41.95 -7.69
C TYR A 8 -16.13 42.96 -7.41
N LYS A 9 -16.70 43.58 -8.44
CA LYS A 9 -17.81 44.56 -8.31
C LYS A 9 -19.01 43.97 -7.61
N ASP A 10 -19.34 42.73 -7.89
CA ASP A 10 -20.36 41.95 -7.19
C ASP A 10 -19.72 40.65 -6.68
N GLN A 11 -19.30 40.67 -5.44
CA GLN A 11 -18.66 39.51 -4.76
C GLN A 11 -19.64 38.36 -4.55
N TRP A 12 -20.92 38.63 -4.38
CA TRP A 12 -21.94 37.60 -4.17
C TRP A 12 -22.25 36.88 -5.47
N ALA A 13 -22.42 37.61 -6.58
CA ALA A 13 -22.59 36.99 -7.90
C ALA A 13 -21.40 36.10 -8.27
N PHE A 14 -20.18 36.53 -7.96
CA PHE A 14 -18.98 35.72 -8.15
C PHE A 14 -19.02 34.44 -7.32
N LEU A 15 -19.35 34.53 -6.02
CA LEU A 15 -19.44 33.36 -5.14
C LEU A 15 -20.54 32.38 -5.56
N TYR A 16 -21.68 32.85 -6.04
CA TYR A 16 -22.76 32.01 -6.56
C TYR A 16 -22.37 31.27 -7.84
N ASN A 17 -21.52 31.87 -8.67
CA ASN A 17 -21.09 31.30 -9.95
C ASN A 17 -19.81 30.44 -9.84
N ILE A 18 -19.18 30.37 -8.67
CA ILE A 18 -18.05 29.47 -8.46
C ILE A 18 -18.48 28.02 -8.71
N LYS A 19 -17.81 27.39 -9.66
CA LYS A 19 -18.00 25.98 -9.95
C LYS A 19 -17.64 25.15 -8.73
N LYS A 20 -18.64 24.50 -8.12
CA LYS A 20 -18.42 23.58 -6.99
C LYS A 20 -17.80 22.30 -7.53
N LEU A 21 -16.69 21.88 -6.94
CA LEU A 21 -16.11 20.57 -7.20
C LEU A 21 -17.00 19.50 -6.59
N ARG A 22 -17.25 18.43 -7.33
CA ARG A 22 -17.89 17.24 -6.78
C ARG A 22 -16.86 16.43 -6.00
N GLU A 23 -17.34 15.55 -5.15
CA GLU A 23 -16.49 14.65 -4.36
C GLU A 23 -15.53 13.83 -5.24
N ASP A 24 -16.04 13.32 -6.37
CA ASP A 24 -15.23 12.61 -7.39
C ASP A 24 -14.13 13.47 -8.01
N ASP A 25 -14.36 14.77 -8.20
CA ASP A 25 -13.37 15.69 -8.75
C ASP A 25 -12.27 16.00 -7.72
N VAL A 26 -12.65 16.07 -6.44
CA VAL A 26 -11.70 16.22 -5.33
C VAL A 26 -10.81 14.98 -5.22
N ASP A 27 -11.39 13.79 -5.32
CA ASP A 27 -10.63 12.54 -5.29
C ASP A 27 -9.68 12.41 -6.48
N LYS A 28 -10.08 12.84 -7.67
CA LYS A 28 -9.18 12.90 -8.84
C LYS A 28 -8.01 13.85 -8.62
N LEU A 29 -8.27 15.05 -8.08
CA LEU A 29 -7.22 16.04 -7.79
C LEU A 29 -6.25 15.52 -6.71
N LEU A 30 -6.77 14.89 -5.65
CA LEU A 30 -5.96 14.28 -4.61
C LEU A 30 -5.11 13.13 -5.15
N ASN A 31 -5.66 12.30 -6.04
CA ASN A 31 -4.92 11.20 -6.68
C ASN A 31 -3.82 11.72 -7.61
N LEU A 32 -4.07 12.80 -8.35
CA LEU A 32 -3.04 13.46 -9.16
C LEU A 32 -1.89 13.95 -8.29
N HIS A 33 -2.19 14.61 -7.18
CA HIS A 33 -1.17 15.16 -6.28
C HIS A 33 -0.34 14.07 -5.57
N VAL A 34 -0.97 12.99 -5.13
CA VAL A 34 -0.29 11.80 -4.59
C VAL A 34 0.63 11.16 -5.65
N ASN A 35 0.18 11.11 -6.90
CA ASN A 35 0.99 10.60 -8.01
C ASN A 35 2.19 11.50 -8.32
N GLU A 36 2.06 12.81 -8.19
CA GLU A 36 3.17 13.75 -8.33
C GLU A 36 4.21 13.60 -7.23
N GLU A 37 3.79 13.49 -5.97
CA GLU A 37 4.71 13.29 -4.84
C GLU A 37 5.47 11.95 -4.92
N LEU A 38 4.80 10.87 -5.36
CA LEU A 38 5.43 9.56 -5.59
C LEU A 38 6.23 9.51 -6.90
N GLY A 39 5.91 10.36 -7.86
CA GLY A 39 6.58 10.46 -9.16
C GLY A 39 7.79 11.39 -9.17
N ALA A 40 7.85 12.37 -8.28
CA ALA A 40 8.90 13.40 -8.23
C ALA A 40 10.30 12.84 -7.91
N LEU A 41 10.41 11.57 -7.50
CA LEU A 41 11.68 10.89 -7.24
C LEU A 41 12.41 10.39 -8.50
N SER A 42 11.93 10.66 -9.71
CA SER A 42 12.50 10.07 -10.93
C SER A 42 12.30 10.87 -12.21
N SER A 43 12.56 12.15 -12.26
CA SER A 43 12.58 12.83 -13.55
C SER A 43 13.95 13.38 -13.91
N SER A 44 14.76 12.53 -14.49
CA SER A 44 15.85 12.92 -15.40
C SER A 44 15.49 12.49 -16.82
N SER A 45 14.43 13.01 -17.39
CA SER A 45 14.20 12.95 -18.83
C SER A 45 13.66 14.31 -19.28
N GLU A 46 14.13 14.77 -20.42
CA GLU A 46 13.83 16.04 -21.09
C GLU A 46 12.35 16.24 -21.42
N SER A 47 11.46 16.02 -20.48
CA SER A 47 10.04 16.33 -20.63
C SER A 47 9.81 17.79 -20.32
N LYS A 48 9.13 18.45 -21.24
CA LYS A 48 8.72 19.86 -21.09
C LYS A 48 7.95 20.01 -19.77
N PRO A 49 8.37 20.90 -18.85
CA PRO A 49 7.80 20.98 -17.50
C PRO A 49 6.29 21.27 -17.43
N TRP A 50 5.72 21.71 -18.55
CA TRP A 50 4.30 22.03 -18.70
C TRP A 50 3.46 20.90 -19.32
N VAL A 51 4.06 19.76 -19.60
CA VAL A 51 3.34 18.57 -20.08
C VAL A 51 3.16 17.64 -18.88
N THR A 52 1.94 17.52 -18.39
CA THR A 52 1.61 16.51 -17.37
C THR A 52 1.96 15.15 -17.94
N PRO A 53 2.85 14.37 -17.31
CA PRO A 53 3.17 13.04 -17.81
C PRO A 53 1.89 12.20 -17.76
N THR A 54 1.34 11.90 -18.92
CA THR A 54 0.34 10.84 -19.09
C THR A 54 0.93 9.56 -18.51
N SER A 55 0.13 8.71 -17.87
CA SER A 55 0.57 7.43 -17.33
C SER A 55 1.60 6.79 -18.26
N GLN A 56 2.85 6.73 -17.82
CA GLN A 56 3.91 6.22 -18.69
C GLN A 56 3.69 4.72 -18.78
N ASP A 57 3.23 4.28 -19.96
CA ASP A 57 3.07 2.86 -20.24
C ASP A 57 4.42 2.16 -20.01
N LEU A 58 4.39 1.15 -19.15
CA LEU A 58 5.56 0.34 -18.89
C LEU A 58 5.81 -0.57 -20.10
N THR A 59 7.05 -0.67 -20.49
CA THR A 59 7.49 -1.51 -21.59
C THR A 59 8.36 -2.65 -21.07
N LYS A 60 8.52 -3.71 -21.87
CA LYS A 60 9.45 -4.80 -21.52
C LYS A 60 10.89 -4.32 -21.32
N ALA A 61 11.27 -3.20 -21.94
CA ALA A 61 12.59 -2.60 -21.77
C ALA A 61 12.82 -2.00 -20.38
N ASP A 62 11.76 -1.78 -19.61
CA ASP A 62 11.83 -1.29 -18.23
C ASP A 62 12.22 -2.39 -17.22
N PHE A 63 12.24 -3.66 -17.67
CA PHE A 63 12.68 -4.82 -16.91
C PHE A 63 13.94 -5.40 -17.54
N TYR A 64 15.07 -5.23 -16.88
CA TYR A 64 16.39 -5.53 -17.46
C TYR A 64 16.77 -7.01 -17.47
N SER A 65 16.13 -7.82 -16.62
CA SER A 65 16.39 -9.26 -16.51
C SER A 65 15.17 -10.00 -15.93
N THR A 66 15.27 -11.34 -15.88
CA THR A 66 14.34 -12.14 -15.08
C THR A 66 14.41 -11.66 -13.63
N MET A 67 13.25 -11.38 -13.04
CA MET A 67 13.18 -10.84 -11.69
C MET A 67 13.30 -11.97 -10.67
N GLU A 68 14.35 -11.94 -9.87
CA GLU A 68 14.59 -12.89 -8.79
C GLU A 68 14.05 -12.29 -7.49
N ILE A 69 12.87 -12.69 -7.08
CA ILE A 69 12.19 -12.21 -5.87
C ILE A 69 12.54 -13.13 -4.72
N VAL A 70 12.98 -12.57 -3.60
CA VAL A 70 13.18 -13.32 -2.36
C VAL A 70 12.07 -12.97 -1.38
N LYS A 71 11.37 -14.00 -0.90
CA LYS A 71 10.33 -13.90 0.12
C LYS A 71 10.89 -14.39 1.45
N ALA A 72 11.08 -13.46 2.40
CA ALA A 72 11.57 -13.76 3.74
C ALA A 72 10.67 -13.10 4.80
N ASP A 73 11.20 -12.25 5.67
CA ASP A 73 10.42 -11.37 6.54
C ASP A 73 9.64 -10.31 5.75
N LYS A 74 10.21 -9.85 4.62
CA LYS A 74 9.62 -9.00 3.59
C LYS A 74 9.77 -9.65 2.22
N ILE A 75 9.28 -8.97 1.20
CA ILE A 75 9.51 -9.33 -0.21
C ILE A 75 10.62 -8.43 -0.73
N TYR A 76 11.72 -9.03 -1.17
CA TYR A 76 12.90 -8.36 -1.66
C TYR A 76 12.97 -8.45 -3.18
N ILE A 77 13.01 -7.29 -3.83
CA ILE A 77 13.10 -7.15 -5.29
C ILE A 77 14.43 -6.47 -5.63
N PRO A 78 15.31 -7.09 -6.43
CA PRO A 78 16.62 -6.51 -6.76
C PRO A 78 16.47 -5.26 -7.64
N LEU A 79 17.05 -4.15 -7.20
CA LEU A 79 16.99 -2.87 -7.91
C LEU A 79 17.67 -2.90 -9.28
N LYS A 80 18.72 -3.72 -9.44
CA LYS A 80 19.44 -3.91 -10.70
C LYS A 80 18.58 -4.48 -11.83
N SER A 81 17.45 -5.11 -11.51
CA SER A 81 16.57 -5.78 -12.47
C SER A 81 15.47 -4.88 -13.04
N ILE A 82 15.31 -3.67 -12.51
CA ILE A 82 14.16 -2.81 -12.79
C ILE A 82 14.59 -1.38 -13.09
N SER A 83 13.81 -0.71 -13.95
CA SER A 83 13.98 0.73 -14.23
C SER A 83 13.42 1.58 -13.08
N ALA A 84 13.78 2.86 -13.06
CA ALA A 84 13.21 3.83 -12.12
C ALA A 84 11.68 3.94 -12.23
N LYS A 85 11.11 3.72 -13.42
CA LYS A 85 9.65 3.71 -13.64
C LYS A 85 8.97 2.55 -12.91
N VAL A 86 9.52 1.34 -13.06
CA VAL A 86 9.04 0.13 -12.37
C VAL A 86 9.19 0.28 -10.88
N LEU A 87 10.32 0.79 -10.41
CA LEU A 87 10.57 1.06 -8.99
C LEU A 87 9.51 1.99 -8.41
N ASN A 88 9.17 3.07 -9.10
CA ASN A 88 8.13 4.00 -8.65
C ASN A 88 6.74 3.36 -8.63
N HIS A 89 6.43 2.50 -9.58
CA HIS A 89 5.18 1.76 -9.57
C HIS A 89 5.09 0.81 -8.38
N LEU A 90 6.13 0.04 -8.12
CA LEU A 90 6.21 -0.87 -6.97
C LEU A 90 6.10 -0.11 -5.63
N LYS A 91 6.76 1.04 -5.51
CA LYS A 91 6.62 1.90 -4.32
C LYS A 91 5.17 2.30 -4.06
N ARG A 92 4.39 2.59 -5.11
CA ARG A 92 2.97 2.95 -4.98
C ARG A 92 2.11 1.81 -4.45
N ILE A 93 2.45 0.55 -4.76
CA ILE A 93 1.75 -0.62 -4.22
C ILE A 93 1.88 -0.67 -2.69
N ALA A 94 3.02 -0.26 -2.14
CA ALA A 94 3.29 -0.28 -0.71
C ALA A 94 3.16 1.11 -0.05
N ALA A 95 2.40 2.02 -0.65
CA ALA A 95 2.16 3.36 -0.14
C ALA A 95 0.67 3.71 -0.20
N PHE A 96 0.19 4.44 0.79
CA PHE A 96 -1.21 4.86 0.86
C PHE A 96 -1.37 6.23 1.51
N LYS A 97 -2.52 6.87 1.24
CA LYS A 97 -2.88 8.16 1.81
C LYS A 97 -2.98 8.04 3.33
N ASN A 98 -2.37 8.98 4.05
CA ASN A 98 -2.43 9.03 5.51
C ASN A 98 -3.80 9.59 5.98
N PRO A 99 -4.66 8.79 6.60
CA PRO A 99 -5.98 9.26 7.04
C PRO A 99 -5.90 10.40 8.07
N GLU A 100 -4.87 10.40 8.91
CA GLU A 100 -4.66 11.44 9.91
C GLU A 100 -4.38 12.80 9.26
N PHE A 101 -3.55 12.81 8.21
CA PHE A 101 -3.26 14.04 7.47
C PHE A 101 -4.56 14.66 6.93
N TYR A 102 -5.36 13.88 6.22
CA TYR A 102 -6.59 14.37 5.60
C TYR A 102 -7.67 14.74 6.63
N SER A 103 -7.76 14.01 7.75
CA SER A 103 -8.65 14.38 8.86
C SER A 103 -8.25 15.72 9.48
N LYS A 104 -6.96 15.95 9.74
CA LYS A 104 -6.47 17.22 10.24
C LYS A 104 -6.69 18.36 9.25
N GLN A 105 -6.44 18.10 7.97
CA GLN A 105 -6.68 19.08 6.90
C GLN A 105 -8.16 19.46 6.81
N ALA A 106 -9.08 18.50 6.86
CA ALA A 106 -10.52 18.75 6.84
C ALA A 106 -10.97 19.59 8.06
N LEU A 107 -10.38 19.37 9.20
CA LEU A 107 -10.62 20.13 10.44
C LEU A 107 -9.84 21.46 10.50
N ARG A 108 -9.10 21.82 9.45
CA ARG A 108 -8.23 23.01 9.40
C ARG A 108 -7.19 23.07 10.52
N LEU A 109 -6.75 21.92 10.99
CA LEU A 109 -5.69 21.79 12.00
C LEU A 109 -4.33 21.75 11.31
N SER A 110 -3.26 22.02 12.07
CA SER A 110 -1.89 21.96 11.55
C SER A 110 -1.53 20.54 11.13
N THR A 111 -0.99 20.40 9.92
CA THR A 111 -0.50 19.13 9.36
C THR A 111 1.02 19.07 9.29
N TYR A 112 1.73 20.03 9.92
CA TYR A 112 3.17 20.24 9.80
C TYR A 112 4.02 18.98 10.05
N SER A 113 3.65 18.16 11.02
CA SER A 113 4.40 16.95 11.41
C SER A 113 3.79 15.65 10.89
N VAL A 114 2.75 15.72 10.06
CA VAL A 114 2.01 14.55 9.59
C VAL A 114 2.28 14.35 8.11
N PRO A 115 2.91 13.26 7.68
CA PRO A 115 3.15 13.00 6.26
C PRO A 115 1.81 12.73 5.54
N ARG A 116 1.69 13.17 4.30
CA ARG A 116 0.51 12.92 3.46
C ARG A 116 0.36 11.46 3.06
N ILE A 117 1.50 10.79 2.87
CA ILE A 117 1.60 9.42 2.40
C ILE A 117 2.34 8.61 3.45
N ILE A 118 1.81 7.44 3.76
CA ILE A 118 2.49 6.43 4.56
C ILE A 118 3.14 5.45 3.59
N SER A 119 4.47 5.36 3.65
CA SER A 119 5.26 4.41 2.88
C SER A 119 5.61 3.21 3.74
N CYS A 120 5.25 2.02 3.28
CA CYS A 120 5.51 0.76 3.97
C CYS A 120 6.66 -0.04 3.35
N PHE A 121 7.38 0.52 2.40
CA PHE A 121 8.56 -0.07 1.79
C PHE A 121 9.84 0.50 2.38
N ASP A 122 10.92 -0.26 2.29
CA ASP A 122 12.28 0.21 2.55
C ASP A 122 13.15 0.00 1.30
N ILE A 123 14.16 0.82 1.15
CA ILE A 123 15.13 0.70 0.05
C ILE A 123 16.50 0.54 0.67
N THR A 124 17.18 -0.52 0.28
CA THR A 124 18.59 -0.73 0.53
C THR A 124 19.38 -0.43 -0.74
N ASP A 125 20.71 -0.52 -0.69
CA ASP A 125 21.57 -0.27 -1.87
C ASP A 125 21.26 -1.23 -3.03
N GLU A 126 20.78 -2.44 -2.75
CA GLU A 126 20.57 -3.49 -3.75
C GLU A 126 19.11 -3.91 -3.92
N TYR A 127 18.25 -3.70 -2.92
CA TYR A 127 16.90 -4.24 -2.90
C TYR A 127 15.85 -3.21 -2.52
N LEU A 128 14.68 -3.36 -3.13
CA LEU A 128 13.42 -2.81 -2.62
C LEU A 128 12.80 -3.86 -1.71
N ALA A 129 12.60 -3.54 -0.43
CA ALA A 129 11.95 -4.40 0.55
C ALA A 129 10.50 -3.96 0.74
N MET A 130 9.55 -4.84 0.43
CA MET A 130 8.11 -4.58 0.48
C MET A 130 7.42 -5.49 1.51
N PRO A 131 6.32 -5.04 2.12
CA PRO A 131 5.53 -5.88 3.02
C PRO A 131 5.03 -7.15 2.31
N ARG A 132 4.99 -8.27 3.03
CA ARG A 132 4.49 -9.55 2.49
C ARG A 132 3.02 -9.48 2.02
N GLY A 133 2.21 -8.59 2.60
CA GLY A 133 0.84 -8.37 2.16
C GLY A 133 0.71 -7.77 0.75
N CYS A 134 1.79 -7.28 0.15
CA CYS A 134 1.81 -6.78 -1.22
C CYS A 134 2.09 -7.88 -2.26
N GLU A 135 2.27 -9.15 -1.86
CA GLU A 135 2.65 -10.25 -2.76
C GLU A 135 1.72 -10.37 -3.97
N ASP A 136 0.42 -10.48 -3.73
CA ASP A 136 -0.56 -10.65 -4.80
C ASP A 136 -0.57 -9.47 -5.78
N ALA A 137 -0.44 -8.24 -5.28
CA ALA A 137 -0.38 -7.05 -6.10
C ALA A 137 0.90 -6.98 -6.94
N ILE A 138 2.04 -7.39 -6.37
CA ILE A 138 3.32 -7.48 -7.08
C ILE A 138 3.23 -8.52 -8.19
N LEU A 139 2.72 -9.72 -7.90
CA LEU A 139 2.60 -10.80 -8.87
C LEU A 139 1.63 -10.46 -9.99
N SER A 140 0.47 -9.88 -9.67
CA SER A 140 -0.45 -9.35 -10.67
C SER A 140 0.24 -8.35 -11.59
N PHE A 141 0.94 -7.38 -11.02
CA PHE A 141 1.66 -6.37 -11.79
C PHE A 141 2.71 -6.98 -12.74
N LEU A 142 3.47 -7.99 -12.30
CA LEU A 142 4.45 -8.67 -13.14
C LEU A 142 3.80 -9.49 -14.25
N ASN A 143 2.70 -10.17 -13.94
CA ASN A 143 1.93 -10.96 -14.92
C ASN A 143 1.31 -10.06 -15.99
N ASP A 144 0.72 -8.93 -15.59
CA ASP A 144 0.10 -7.96 -16.51
C ASP A 144 1.13 -7.38 -17.50
N ASN A 145 2.38 -7.26 -17.07
CA ASN A 145 3.48 -6.79 -17.91
C ASN A 145 4.26 -7.94 -18.61
N ASN A 146 3.80 -9.19 -18.48
CA ASN A 146 4.44 -10.38 -19.05
C ASN A 146 5.92 -10.52 -18.66
N VAL A 147 6.26 -10.19 -17.42
CA VAL A 147 7.62 -10.28 -16.87
C VAL A 147 7.87 -11.68 -16.34
N LYS A 148 9.00 -12.28 -16.70
CA LYS A 148 9.45 -13.55 -16.12
C LYS A 148 10.03 -13.30 -14.73
N TYR A 149 9.57 -14.04 -13.76
CA TYR A 149 10.08 -13.96 -12.39
C TYR A 149 10.28 -15.35 -11.79
N SER A 150 11.14 -15.43 -10.79
CA SER A 150 11.32 -16.58 -9.91
C SER A 150 11.17 -16.13 -8.46
N ILE A 151 10.59 -16.96 -7.62
CA ILE A 151 10.43 -16.68 -6.20
C ILE A 151 11.21 -17.70 -5.41
N THR A 152 12.16 -17.21 -4.60
CA THR A 152 12.87 -18.02 -3.61
C THR A 152 12.21 -17.77 -2.27
N ASP A 153 11.64 -18.83 -1.67
CA ASP A 153 10.98 -18.74 -0.36
C ASP A 153 11.99 -19.08 0.75
N GLU A 154 12.41 -18.07 1.48
CA GLU A 154 13.28 -18.17 2.66
C GLU A 154 12.52 -17.83 3.96
N THR A 155 11.20 -18.00 3.97
CA THR A 155 10.40 -17.75 5.16
C THR A 155 10.67 -18.78 6.24
N SER A 156 10.75 -18.32 7.48
CA SER A 156 10.87 -19.23 8.64
C SER A 156 9.54 -19.93 8.88
N HIS A 157 9.58 -21.25 8.89
CA HIS A 157 8.40 -22.07 9.20
C HIS A 157 8.18 -22.30 10.70
N GLY A 158 9.04 -21.74 11.55
CA GLY A 158 9.00 -21.88 13.00
C GLY A 158 9.37 -23.31 13.48
N LYS A 159 9.43 -23.48 14.80
CA LYS A 159 9.68 -24.78 15.43
C LYS A 159 8.35 -25.45 15.79
N LYS A 160 8.21 -26.73 15.52
CA LYS A 160 7.02 -27.51 15.91
C LYS A 160 6.86 -27.55 17.43
N ILE A 161 5.63 -27.34 17.89
CA ILE A 161 5.24 -27.44 19.30
C ILE A 161 4.12 -28.45 19.45
N SER A 162 4.09 -29.15 20.59
CA SER A 162 3.02 -30.11 20.91
C SER A 162 2.01 -29.43 21.82
N VAL A 163 0.97 -28.86 21.21
CA VAL A 163 -0.12 -28.17 21.90
C VAL A 163 -1.46 -28.61 21.34
N THR A 164 -2.48 -28.63 22.19
CA THR A 164 -3.86 -28.90 21.84
C THR A 164 -4.75 -27.78 22.38
N PHE A 165 -5.77 -27.41 21.64
CA PHE A 165 -6.77 -26.46 22.10
C PHE A 165 -7.87 -27.24 22.87
N THR A 166 -8.06 -26.88 24.13
CA THR A 166 -9.07 -27.51 25.01
C THR A 166 -10.32 -26.68 25.17
N GLY A 167 -10.35 -25.48 24.60
CA GLY A 167 -11.50 -24.59 24.62
C GLY A 167 -12.61 -25.03 23.68
N LYS A 168 -13.79 -24.42 23.83
CA LYS A 168 -14.92 -24.64 22.93
C LYS A 168 -15.02 -23.44 21.98
N GLU A 169 -14.95 -23.69 20.70
CA GLU A 169 -15.13 -22.67 19.64
C GLU A 169 -16.63 -22.50 19.37
N ARG A 170 -17.03 -21.26 19.05
CA ARG A 170 -18.33 -20.96 18.49
C ARG A 170 -18.26 -21.13 16.96
N GLU A 171 -19.38 -21.33 16.31
CA GLU A 171 -19.47 -21.53 14.85
C GLU A 171 -18.78 -20.39 14.08
N GLU A 172 -19.10 -19.15 14.40
CA GLU A 172 -18.49 -17.95 13.79
C GLU A 172 -16.95 -17.89 13.97
N GLN A 173 -16.46 -18.40 15.11
CA GLN A 173 -15.01 -18.47 15.36
C GLN A 173 -14.36 -19.56 14.53
N THR A 174 -15.02 -20.69 14.37
CA THR A 174 -14.55 -21.81 13.54
C THR A 174 -14.40 -21.36 12.08
N ASP A 175 -15.38 -20.65 11.54
CA ASP A 175 -15.34 -20.11 10.17
C ASP A 175 -14.19 -19.13 9.99
N ALA A 176 -14.02 -18.20 10.94
CA ALA A 176 -12.93 -17.25 10.94
C ALA A 176 -11.55 -17.93 11.01
N ILE A 177 -11.41 -18.97 11.84
CA ILE A 177 -10.18 -19.75 11.98
C ILE A 177 -9.86 -20.46 10.67
N ASN A 178 -10.84 -21.12 10.06
CA ASN A 178 -10.66 -21.85 8.81
C ASN A 178 -10.25 -20.89 7.68
N ALA A 179 -10.89 -19.72 7.57
CA ALA A 179 -10.53 -18.70 6.62
C ALA A 179 -9.08 -18.21 6.82
N LEU A 180 -8.69 -17.90 8.06
CA LEU A 180 -7.33 -17.43 8.37
C LEU A 180 -6.25 -18.50 8.15
N LEU A 181 -6.59 -19.78 8.28
CA LEU A 181 -5.63 -20.86 8.03
C LEU A 181 -5.41 -21.12 6.54
N THR A 182 -6.32 -20.68 5.68
CA THR A 182 -6.22 -20.87 4.22
C THR A 182 -5.14 -19.96 3.61
N TYR A 183 -4.90 -18.78 4.21
CA TYR A 183 -3.98 -17.78 3.69
C TYR A 183 -2.72 -17.65 4.55
N SER A 184 -1.64 -17.19 3.94
CA SER A 184 -0.38 -16.91 4.66
C SER A 184 -0.46 -15.63 5.51
N ASN A 185 -1.26 -14.66 5.10
CA ASN A 185 -1.51 -13.39 5.77
C ASN A 185 -3.01 -13.12 5.83
N GLY A 186 -3.45 -12.41 6.86
CA GLY A 186 -4.86 -12.04 6.96
C GLY A 186 -5.14 -11.10 8.11
N VAL A 187 -6.27 -10.40 8.05
CA VAL A 187 -6.76 -9.51 9.10
C VAL A 187 -8.14 -10.01 9.55
N LEU A 188 -8.27 -10.31 10.83
CA LEU A 188 -9.56 -10.59 11.45
C LEU A 188 -10.16 -9.30 12.00
N HIS A 189 -11.13 -8.74 11.30
CA HIS A 189 -11.95 -7.66 11.81
C HIS A 189 -13.16 -8.26 12.55
N ALA A 190 -13.19 -8.12 13.87
CA ALA A 190 -14.23 -8.67 14.70
C ALA A 190 -14.64 -7.71 15.83
N THR A 191 -15.91 -7.73 16.20
CA THR A 191 -16.48 -6.89 17.26
C THR A 191 -15.86 -7.18 18.63
N THR A 192 -16.13 -6.28 19.58
CA THR A 192 -15.82 -6.53 21.00
C THR A 192 -16.58 -7.76 21.46
N ALA A 193 -15.98 -8.56 22.34
CA ALA A 193 -16.51 -9.83 22.86
C ALA A 193 -16.64 -10.98 21.81
N PHE A 194 -16.16 -10.84 20.59
CA PHE A 194 -16.07 -11.94 19.63
C PHE A 194 -15.21 -13.11 20.16
N GLY A 195 -14.23 -12.84 21.02
CA GLY A 195 -13.30 -13.84 21.53
C GLY A 195 -12.04 -13.98 20.67
N LYS A 196 -11.48 -12.85 20.18
CA LYS A 196 -10.25 -12.80 19.37
C LYS A 196 -9.11 -13.62 19.98
N THR A 197 -8.93 -13.58 21.29
CA THR A 197 -7.91 -14.34 22.02
C THR A 197 -8.13 -15.84 21.89
N VAL A 198 -9.38 -16.31 22.00
CA VAL A 198 -9.76 -17.71 21.82
C VAL A 198 -9.46 -18.16 20.40
N THR A 199 -9.84 -17.34 19.41
CA THR A 199 -9.54 -17.58 18.00
C THR A 199 -8.04 -17.69 17.74
N ALA A 200 -7.24 -16.77 18.30
CA ALA A 200 -5.77 -16.81 18.17
C ALA A 200 -5.18 -18.08 18.80
N ALA A 201 -5.61 -18.46 20.01
CA ALA A 201 -5.16 -19.69 20.67
C ALA A 201 -5.50 -20.95 19.85
N ALA A 202 -6.70 -21.01 19.27
CA ALA A 202 -7.11 -22.11 18.41
C ALA A 202 -6.27 -22.19 17.13
N ILE A 203 -5.94 -21.05 16.49
CA ILE A 203 -5.06 -21.01 15.32
C ILE A 203 -3.66 -21.53 15.67
N ILE A 204 -3.08 -21.11 16.80
CA ILE A 204 -1.76 -21.58 17.26
C ILE A 204 -1.78 -23.10 17.44
N ALA A 205 -2.82 -23.63 18.10
CA ALA A 205 -2.96 -25.06 18.33
C ALA A 205 -3.15 -25.87 17.04
N ARG A 206 -3.77 -25.30 16.00
CA ARG A 206 -3.92 -25.95 14.69
C ARG A 206 -2.65 -25.86 13.85
N LYS A 207 -1.92 -24.74 13.88
CA LYS A 207 -0.63 -24.58 13.19
C LYS A 207 0.50 -25.38 13.82
N LYS A 208 0.44 -25.62 15.13
CA LYS A 208 1.45 -26.38 15.91
C LYS A 208 2.89 -25.90 15.70
N VAL A 209 3.07 -24.59 15.61
CA VAL A 209 4.39 -23.95 15.51
C VAL A 209 4.52 -22.88 16.59
N ASN A 210 5.75 -22.61 17.01
CA ASN A 210 6.01 -21.51 17.94
C ASN A 210 5.54 -20.19 17.32
N THR A 211 4.85 -19.38 18.12
CA THR A 211 4.17 -18.17 17.65
C THR A 211 4.57 -17.00 18.53
N LEU A 212 4.90 -15.87 17.91
CA LEU A 212 5.11 -14.59 18.58
C LEU A 212 3.81 -13.80 18.51
N ILE A 213 3.33 -13.31 19.65
CA ILE A 213 2.15 -12.44 19.76
C ILE A 213 2.65 -11.07 20.20
N LEU A 214 2.34 -10.05 19.40
CA LEU A 214 2.61 -8.65 19.73
C LEU A 214 1.28 -7.99 20.13
N VAL A 215 1.22 -7.33 21.29
CA VAL A 215 0.05 -6.63 21.83
C VAL A 215 0.44 -5.24 22.32
#